data_c3f2cf3ac59f509127f5e98b0fa05e76
#
_entry.id   c3f2cf3ac59f509127f5e98b0fa05e76
#
_cell.length_a   1.000
_cell.length_b   1.000
_cell.length_c   1.000
_cell.angle_alpha   90.00
_cell.angle_beta   90.00
_cell.angle_gamma   90.00
#
_symmetry.space_group_name_H-M   'P 1'
#
loop_
_entity.id
_entity.type
_entity.pdbx_description
1 polymer ?
#
loop_
_entity_poly.entity_id
_entity_poly.type
_entity_poly.pdbx_seq_one_letter_code
_entity_poly.pdbx_strand_id
1 'polypeptide(L)'
;MNKNRENKSSLHQNKSCAYNIPNYNNIFSFFTLDNYTDFFIEKEKTNHVLFILNGKVKLSTTNSEDKVLEKETMFLISNIDSVIKGTALERTEIVILNIGNSITFYKDYSSKEIKSYCLENIIEFEPLEIRQPILCFLEGIIIYFKYNVHDKQMYQLKKYEFLYLIQAYYEKKETIRFFSPIINNMGEFKKIVFSRYTK
;
A
#
# COMPACT_ATOMS: atom_id res chain seq x y z
N MET A 1 -42.06 28.32 -43.41
CA MET A 1 -40.82 27.54 -43.49
C MET A 1 -40.14 27.57 -42.13
N ASN A 2 -40.42 26.57 -41.32
CA ASN A 2 -39.83 26.43 -39.97
C ASN A 2 -38.59 25.56 -40.08
N LYS A 3 -37.43 26.08 -39.70
CA LYS A 3 -36.21 25.33 -39.52
C LYS A 3 -36.06 24.94 -38.07
N ASN A 4 -36.28 23.66 -37.75
CA ASN A 4 -35.95 23.07 -36.49
C ASN A 4 -34.44 23.09 -36.29
N ARG A 5 -33.99 23.78 -35.22
CA ARG A 5 -32.62 23.64 -34.73
C ARG A 5 -32.63 22.49 -33.71
N GLU A 6 -32.09 21.38 -34.09
CA GLU A 6 -31.74 20.31 -33.16
C GLU A 6 -30.60 20.75 -32.25
N ASN A 7 -30.91 20.89 -30.97
CA ASN A 7 -29.91 21.05 -29.92
C ASN A 7 -29.20 19.69 -29.71
N LYS A 8 -28.03 19.52 -30.30
CA LYS A 8 -27.10 18.48 -29.88
C LYS A 8 -26.54 18.85 -28.50
N SER A 9 -27.09 18.28 -27.45
CA SER A 9 -26.46 18.26 -26.14
C SER A 9 -25.18 17.45 -26.23
N SER A 10 -24.04 18.15 -26.23
CA SER A 10 -22.72 17.54 -26.08
C SER A 10 -22.62 16.95 -24.67
N LEU A 11 -22.73 15.63 -24.59
CA LEU A 11 -22.27 14.88 -23.43
C LEU A 11 -20.79 15.17 -23.25
N HIS A 12 -20.46 16.03 -22.30
CA HIS A 12 -19.11 16.14 -21.77
C HIS A 12 -18.77 14.80 -21.11
N GLN A 13 -18.09 13.95 -21.86
CA GLN A 13 -17.31 12.87 -21.26
C GLN A 13 -16.24 13.53 -20.38
N ASN A 14 -16.50 13.54 -19.07
CA ASN A 14 -15.47 13.83 -18.09
C ASN A 14 -14.37 12.79 -18.30
N LYS A 15 -13.29 13.18 -18.98
CA LYS A 15 -12.05 12.43 -18.97
C LYS A 15 -11.59 12.45 -17.51
N SER A 16 -11.74 11.34 -16.81
CA SER A 16 -11.13 11.13 -15.50
C SER A 16 -9.63 11.35 -15.68
N CYS A 17 -9.10 12.42 -15.09
CA CYS A 17 -7.67 12.61 -15.03
C CYS A 17 -7.11 11.50 -14.15
N ALA A 18 -6.41 10.56 -14.76
CA ALA A 18 -5.71 9.52 -14.03
C ALA A 18 -4.65 10.17 -13.12
N TYR A 19 -4.74 9.91 -11.82
CA TYR A 19 -3.82 10.44 -10.84
C TYR A 19 -2.61 9.50 -10.78
N ASN A 20 -1.48 9.92 -11.35
CA ASN A 20 -0.23 9.23 -11.06
C ASN A 20 0.19 9.58 -9.64
N ILE A 21 0.14 8.61 -8.74
CA ILE A 21 0.72 8.77 -7.43
C ILE A 21 2.22 8.94 -7.63
N PRO A 22 2.76 10.12 -7.33
CA PRO A 22 4.13 10.42 -7.66
C PRO A 22 5.06 9.43 -6.98
N ASN A 23 5.94 8.89 -7.81
CA ASN A 23 7.02 8.02 -7.41
C ASN A 23 8.08 8.86 -6.71
N TYR A 24 7.96 9.11 -5.41
CA TYR A 24 8.89 9.97 -4.71
C TYR A 24 9.60 9.28 -3.57
N ASN A 25 10.83 9.71 -3.36
CA ASN A 25 11.65 9.52 -2.17
C ASN A 25 10.94 9.89 -0.84
N ASN A 26 9.64 10.06 -0.85
CA ASN A 26 8.82 10.33 0.32
C ASN A 26 8.49 9.03 1.04
N ILE A 27 8.73 9.02 2.33
CA ILE A 27 8.42 7.88 3.18
C ILE A 27 6.90 7.72 3.34
N PHE A 28 6.18 8.84 3.47
CA PHE A 28 4.73 8.88 3.51
C PHE A 28 4.18 9.79 2.40
N SER A 29 3.00 9.44 1.92
CA SER A 29 2.21 10.27 1.02
C SER A 29 0.74 10.21 1.44
N PHE A 30 -0.01 11.31 1.29
CA PHE A 30 -1.43 11.40 1.61
C PHE A 30 -2.20 11.99 0.42
N PHE A 31 -3.32 11.35 0.09
CA PHE A 31 -4.17 11.72 -1.05
C PHE A 31 -5.64 11.68 -0.67
N THR A 32 -6.41 12.60 -1.24
CA THR A 32 -7.86 12.52 -1.28
C THR A 32 -8.26 12.37 -2.75
N LEU A 33 -9.00 11.33 -3.06
CA LEU A 33 -9.49 11.01 -4.40
C LEU A 33 -11.00 11.16 -4.44
N ASP A 34 -11.51 11.79 -5.48
CA ASP A 34 -12.95 11.85 -5.72
C ASP A 34 -13.48 10.54 -6.32
N ASN A 35 -14.79 10.37 -6.31
CA ASN A 35 -15.47 9.20 -6.88
C ASN A 35 -15.01 8.92 -8.30
N TYR A 36 -14.77 7.64 -8.60
CA TYR A 36 -14.38 7.14 -9.93
C TYR A 36 -13.07 7.73 -10.45
N THR A 37 -12.22 8.24 -9.56
CA THR A 37 -10.87 8.67 -9.91
C THR A 37 -9.96 7.45 -10.02
N ASP A 38 -9.35 7.29 -11.18
CA ASP A 38 -8.30 6.30 -11.38
C ASP A 38 -6.97 6.83 -10.86
N PHE A 39 -6.19 5.95 -10.23
CA PHE A 39 -4.82 6.23 -9.83
C PHE A 39 -3.91 5.05 -10.16
N PHE A 40 -2.62 5.32 -10.28
CA PHE A 40 -1.61 4.32 -10.58
C PHE A 40 -0.51 4.39 -9.53
N ILE A 41 -0.11 3.22 -9.07
CA ILE A 41 1.10 3.03 -8.28
C ILE A 41 2.09 2.33 -9.21
N GLU A 42 3.08 3.09 -9.67
CA GLU A 42 4.08 2.58 -10.59
C GLU A 42 4.97 1.54 -9.90
N LYS A 43 5.49 0.62 -10.70
CA LYS A 43 6.45 -0.37 -10.22
C LYS A 43 7.70 0.31 -9.71
N GLU A 44 7.89 0.26 -8.42
CA GLU A 44 9.12 0.71 -7.77
C GLU A 44 9.99 -0.47 -7.34
N LYS A 45 11.24 -0.15 -7.00
CA LYS A 45 12.13 -1.11 -6.36
C LYS A 45 11.86 -1.28 -4.86
N THR A 46 10.78 -0.70 -4.36
CA THR A 46 10.43 -0.65 -2.93
C THR A 46 9.01 -1.15 -2.69
N ASN A 47 8.77 -1.65 -1.50
CA ASN A 47 7.45 -2.12 -1.07
C ASN A 47 6.69 -0.98 -0.39
N HIS A 48 5.36 -1.00 -0.52
CA HIS A 48 4.48 0.03 0.03
C HIS A 48 3.37 -0.59 0.85
N VAL A 49 2.93 0.12 1.88
CA VAL A 49 1.67 -0.16 2.56
C VAL A 49 0.67 0.92 2.19
N LEU A 50 -0.44 0.50 1.63
CA LEU A 50 -1.59 1.33 1.29
C LEU A 50 -2.58 1.27 2.45
N PHE A 51 -2.99 2.42 2.99
CA PHE A 51 -3.99 2.54 4.04
C PHE A 51 -5.21 3.26 3.48
N ILE A 52 -6.38 2.61 3.51
CA ILE A 52 -7.66 3.23 3.18
C ILE A 52 -8.28 3.73 4.48
N LEU A 53 -8.23 5.04 4.70
CA LEU A 53 -8.74 5.65 5.94
C LEU A 53 -10.24 5.89 5.86
N ASN A 54 -10.70 6.29 4.69
CA ASN A 54 -12.09 6.52 4.40
C ASN A 54 -12.37 6.15 2.94
N GLY A 55 -13.60 5.76 2.64
CA GLY A 55 -14.01 5.42 1.30
C GLY A 55 -13.72 3.96 0.91
N LYS A 56 -13.72 3.71 -0.39
CA LYS A 56 -13.60 2.38 -0.99
C LYS A 56 -12.79 2.44 -2.28
N VAL A 57 -11.90 1.49 -2.46
CA VAL A 57 -10.99 1.40 -3.62
C VAL A 57 -11.07 0.02 -4.24
N LYS A 58 -11.13 -0.03 -5.55
CA LYS A 58 -10.90 -1.24 -6.33
C LYS A 58 -9.45 -1.23 -6.81
N LEU A 59 -8.68 -2.26 -6.48
CA LEU A 59 -7.31 -2.46 -6.96
C LEU A 59 -7.29 -3.55 -8.02
N SER A 60 -6.64 -3.27 -9.13
CA SER A 60 -6.39 -4.21 -10.22
C SER A 60 -4.89 -4.39 -10.40
N THR A 61 -4.43 -5.62 -10.40
CA THR A 61 -3.04 -6.00 -10.69
C THR A 61 -2.99 -6.84 -11.95
N THR A 62 -1.84 -6.91 -12.60
CA THR A 62 -1.71 -7.70 -13.82
C THR A 62 -1.78 -9.21 -13.59
N ASN A 63 -1.58 -9.65 -12.34
CA ASN A 63 -1.36 -11.06 -12.02
C ASN A 63 -2.36 -11.64 -11.01
N SER A 64 -3.33 -10.87 -10.54
CA SER A 64 -4.34 -11.33 -9.58
C SER A 64 -5.71 -10.75 -9.91
N GLU A 65 -6.75 -11.36 -9.34
CA GLU A 65 -8.10 -10.83 -9.40
C GLU A 65 -8.21 -9.44 -8.77
N ASP A 66 -9.17 -8.64 -9.27
CA ASP A 66 -9.49 -7.35 -8.72
C ASP A 66 -9.87 -7.47 -7.25
N LYS A 67 -9.29 -6.64 -6.40
CA LYS A 67 -9.59 -6.58 -4.97
C LYS A 67 -10.29 -5.29 -4.62
N VAL A 68 -11.31 -5.38 -3.78
CA VAL A 68 -11.97 -4.19 -3.22
C VAL A 68 -11.49 -4.00 -1.79
N LEU A 69 -10.90 -2.85 -1.53
CA LEU A 69 -10.47 -2.43 -0.20
C LEU A 69 -11.49 -1.43 0.35
N GLU A 70 -11.94 -1.67 1.57
CA GLU A 70 -12.88 -0.81 2.27
C GLU A 70 -12.14 0.10 3.26
N LYS A 71 -12.87 1.05 3.82
CA LYS A 71 -12.34 1.94 4.86
C LYS A 71 -11.71 1.13 6.00
N GLU A 72 -10.72 1.73 6.66
CA GLU A 72 -10.01 1.13 7.79
C GLU A 72 -9.33 -0.20 7.45
N THR A 73 -8.88 -0.34 6.19
CA THR A 73 -8.06 -1.48 5.76
C THR A 73 -6.68 -1.04 5.30
N MET A 74 -5.69 -1.90 5.49
CA MET A 74 -4.36 -1.73 4.93
C MET A 74 -3.98 -2.91 4.05
N PHE A 75 -3.21 -2.62 3.00
CA PHE A 75 -2.81 -3.59 1.99
C PHE A 75 -1.34 -3.42 1.65
N LEU A 76 -0.62 -4.54 1.57
CA LEU A 76 0.79 -4.54 1.19
C LEU A 76 0.93 -4.66 -0.32
N ILE A 77 1.62 -3.71 -0.92
CA ILE A 77 2.03 -3.70 -2.33
C ILE A 77 3.50 -4.09 -2.39
N SER A 78 3.77 -5.23 -2.98
CA SER A 78 5.13 -5.75 -3.12
C SER A 78 5.82 -5.17 -4.35
N ASN A 79 7.13 -5.02 -4.29
CA ASN A 79 7.97 -4.61 -5.42
C ASN A 79 8.00 -5.63 -6.58
N ILE A 80 7.41 -6.81 -6.39
CA ILE A 80 7.24 -7.82 -7.44
C ILE A 80 6.04 -7.48 -8.32
N ASP A 81 5.03 -6.85 -7.74
CA ASP A 81 3.84 -6.46 -8.48
C ASP A 81 4.26 -5.50 -9.60
N SER A 82 3.68 -5.70 -10.77
CA SER A 82 3.77 -4.72 -11.84
C SER A 82 2.98 -3.46 -11.46
N VAL A 83 2.65 -2.61 -12.39
CA VAL A 83 1.80 -1.45 -12.14
C VAL A 83 0.49 -1.88 -11.47
N ILE A 84 0.15 -1.27 -10.35
CA ILE A 84 -1.16 -1.42 -9.71
C ILE A 84 -2.03 -0.26 -10.15
N LYS A 85 -3.15 -0.58 -10.77
CA LYS A 85 -4.21 0.37 -11.04
C LYS A 85 -5.21 0.34 -9.90
N GLY A 86 -5.52 1.50 -9.34
CA GLY A 86 -6.61 1.67 -8.40
C GLY A 86 -7.71 2.55 -8.97
N THR A 87 -8.94 2.30 -8.56
CA THR A 87 -10.10 3.17 -8.85
C THR A 87 -10.81 3.45 -7.54
N ALA A 88 -10.93 4.72 -7.16
CA ALA A 88 -11.73 5.13 -6.02
C ALA A 88 -13.22 4.94 -6.38
N LEU A 89 -13.93 4.08 -5.66
CA LEU A 89 -15.35 3.82 -5.90
C LEU A 89 -16.25 4.87 -5.26
N GLU A 90 -15.72 5.60 -4.28
CA GLU A 90 -16.32 6.74 -3.60
C GLU A 90 -15.21 7.70 -3.19
N ARG A 91 -15.55 8.87 -2.61
CA ARG A 91 -14.51 9.79 -2.12
C ARG A 91 -13.67 9.09 -1.07
N THR A 92 -12.39 8.98 -1.35
CA THR A 92 -11.46 8.12 -0.60
C THR A 92 -10.26 8.89 -0.09
N GLU A 93 -9.87 8.64 1.15
CA GLU A 93 -8.64 9.14 1.77
C GLU A 93 -7.64 8.02 1.91
N ILE A 94 -6.45 8.22 1.34
CA ILE A 94 -5.40 7.21 1.24
C ILE A 94 -4.10 7.76 1.82
N VAL A 95 -3.47 6.96 2.70
CA VAL A 95 -2.07 7.13 3.07
C VAL A 95 -1.25 6.01 2.43
N ILE A 96 -0.09 6.33 1.89
CA ILE A 96 0.88 5.38 1.38
C ILE A 96 2.16 5.51 2.18
N LEU A 97 2.66 4.39 2.69
CA LEU A 97 3.94 4.28 3.38
C LEU A 97 4.92 3.47 2.54
N ASN A 98 6.05 4.06 2.16
CA ASN A 98 7.18 3.36 1.57
C ASN A 98 8.00 2.68 2.69
N ILE A 99 7.92 1.35 2.77
CA ILE A 99 8.64 0.58 3.78
C ILE A 99 10.02 0.11 3.34
N GLY A 100 10.37 0.33 2.06
CA GLY A 100 11.65 -0.11 1.50
C GLY A 100 11.65 -1.61 1.15
N ASN A 101 12.85 -2.17 1.00
CA ASN A 101 13.03 -3.55 0.52
C ASN A 101 13.22 -4.57 1.63
N SER A 102 13.35 -4.12 2.87
CA SER A 102 13.58 -5.00 4.02
C SER A 102 12.76 -4.56 5.22
N ILE A 103 12.35 -5.54 6.00
CA ILE A 103 11.62 -5.34 7.25
C ILE A 103 12.45 -5.89 8.38
N THR A 104 12.52 -5.12 9.46
CA THR A 104 13.10 -5.57 10.72
C THR A 104 11.99 -5.95 11.68
N PHE A 105 12.02 -7.17 12.16
CA PHE A 105 11.15 -7.62 13.24
C PHE A 105 11.84 -7.36 14.58
N TYR A 106 11.16 -6.63 15.47
CA TYR A 106 11.68 -6.23 16.78
C TYR A 106 11.35 -7.22 17.90
N LYS A 107 10.39 -8.12 17.66
CA LYS A 107 10.03 -9.19 18.59
C LYS A 107 10.68 -10.49 18.16
N ASP A 108 10.70 -11.47 19.05
CA ASP A 108 11.28 -12.81 18.87
C ASP A 108 10.64 -13.61 17.72
N TYR A 109 10.88 -13.13 16.50
CA TYR A 109 10.53 -13.84 15.28
C TYR A 109 11.74 -14.66 14.86
N SER A 110 11.76 -15.94 15.20
CA SER A 110 12.83 -16.80 14.71
C SER A 110 12.72 -16.98 13.19
N SER A 111 13.86 -16.97 12.50
CA SER A 111 13.88 -17.16 11.05
C SER A 111 13.31 -18.54 10.63
N LYS A 112 13.31 -19.52 11.53
CA LYS A 112 12.69 -20.84 11.30
C LYS A 112 11.17 -20.76 11.32
N GLU A 113 10.58 -20.09 12.31
CA GLU A 113 9.13 -19.93 12.42
C GLU A 113 8.57 -19.14 11.24
N ILE A 114 9.23 -18.03 10.84
CA ILE A 114 8.82 -17.25 9.69
C ILE A 114 8.82 -18.12 8.43
N LYS A 115 9.89 -18.89 8.19
CA LYS A 115 9.98 -19.75 7.01
C LYS A 115 8.95 -20.87 7.03
N SER A 116 8.75 -21.56 8.17
CA SER A 116 7.75 -22.60 8.32
C SER A 116 6.37 -22.08 7.97
N TYR A 117 6.01 -20.92 8.54
CA TYR A 117 4.70 -20.32 8.31
C TYR A 117 4.49 -19.91 6.84
N CYS A 118 5.50 -19.34 6.19
CA CYS A 118 5.42 -18.94 4.77
C CYS A 118 5.35 -20.15 3.83
N LEU A 119 5.92 -21.30 4.19
CA LEU A 119 5.88 -22.53 3.37
C LEU A 119 4.56 -23.29 3.50
N GLU A 120 3.93 -23.24 4.67
CA GLU A 120 2.70 -23.99 4.97
C GLU A 120 1.43 -23.31 4.45
N ASN A 121 1.49 -22.02 4.14
CA ASN A 121 0.34 -21.25 3.72
C ASN A 121 0.52 -20.72 2.29
N ILE A 122 -0.47 -21.00 1.43
CA ILE A 122 -0.61 -20.28 0.16
C ILE A 122 -0.89 -18.83 0.51
N ILE A 123 0.06 -17.97 0.15
CA ILE A 123 0.00 -16.56 0.57
C ILE A 123 -0.89 -15.83 -0.42
N GLU A 124 -2.16 -15.73 -0.09
CA GLU A 124 -3.03 -14.76 -0.72
C GLU A 124 -2.74 -13.38 -0.11
N PHE A 125 -2.59 -12.39 -0.99
CA PHE A 125 -2.46 -10.99 -0.59
C PHE A 125 -3.81 -10.51 -0.05
N GLU A 126 -4.01 -10.60 1.27
CA GLU A 126 -5.25 -10.15 1.90
C GLU A 126 -5.07 -8.81 2.59
N PRO A 127 -6.07 -7.93 2.48
CA PRO A 127 -6.11 -6.72 3.27
C PRO A 127 -6.19 -7.07 4.76
N LEU A 128 -5.58 -6.23 5.59
CA LEU A 128 -5.62 -6.35 7.04
C LEU A 128 -6.38 -5.15 7.61
N GLU A 129 -7.28 -5.39 8.55
CA GLU A 129 -8.02 -4.34 9.25
C GLU A 129 -7.08 -3.43 10.03
N ILE A 130 -7.28 -2.11 9.95
CA ILE A 130 -6.48 -1.14 10.69
C ILE A 130 -7.03 -1.04 12.12
N ARG A 131 -6.25 -1.48 13.11
CA ARG A 131 -6.62 -1.38 14.52
C ARG A 131 -6.42 0.04 15.06
N GLN A 132 -7.17 0.40 16.09
CA GLN A 132 -7.20 1.75 16.68
C GLN A 132 -5.82 2.40 16.91
N PRO A 133 -4.78 1.73 17.44
CA PRO A 133 -3.47 2.35 17.61
C PRO A 133 -2.82 2.80 16.32
N ILE A 134 -3.06 2.08 15.22
CA ILE A 134 -2.57 2.48 13.89
C ILE A 134 -3.42 3.61 13.32
N LEU A 135 -4.73 3.64 13.55
CA LEU A 135 -5.58 4.78 13.16
C LEU A 135 -5.08 6.07 13.83
N CYS A 136 -4.87 6.08 15.14
CA CYS A 136 -4.32 7.24 15.86
C CYS A 136 -2.94 7.67 15.32
N PHE A 137 -2.09 6.70 14.98
CA PHE A 137 -0.80 6.97 14.35
C PHE A 137 -0.97 7.67 12.99
N LEU A 138 -1.87 7.17 12.13
CA LEU A 138 -2.15 7.72 10.80
C LEU A 138 -2.78 9.13 10.88
N GLU A 139 -3.64 9.39 11.86
CA GLU A 139 -4.16 10.72 12.14
C GLU A 139 -3.02 11.71 12.43
N GLY A 140 -2.02 11.29 13.22
CA GLY A 140 -0.81 12.07 13.47
C GLY A 140 -0.03 12.38 12.19
N ILE A 141 0.10 11.40 11.29
CA ILE A 141 0.75 11.59 9.98
C ILE A 141 -0.02 12.60 9.13
N ILE A 142 -1.36 12.53 9.09
CA ILE A 142 -2.20 13.48 8.34
C ILE A 142 -2.05 14.91 8.87
N ILE A 143 -1.94 15.07 10.20
CA ILE A 143 -1.69 16.38 10.81
C ILE A 143 -0.39 16.97 10.27
N TYR A 144 0.68 16.19 10.14
CA TYR A 144 1.94 16.68 9.57
C TYR A 144 1.77 17.16 8.13
N PHE A 145 1.01 16.46 7.29
CA PHE A 145 0.68 16.92 5.95
C PHE A 145 -0.13 18.23 5.95
N LYS A 146 -1.13 18.35 6.82
CA LYS A 146 -1.95 19.57 6.94
C LYS A 146 -1.13 20.80 7.35
N TYR A 147 -0.09 20.61 8.15
CA TYR A 147 0.79 21.68 8.59
C TYR A 147 2.08 21.81 7.78
N ASN A 148 2.19 21.12 6.63
CA ASN A 148 3.35 21.14 5.73
C ASN A 148 4.67 20.78 6.44
N VAL A 149 4.64 19.86 7.39
CA VAL A 149 5.84 19.34 8.04
C VAL A 149 6.49 18.31 7.11
N HIS A 150 7.68 18.62 6.58
CA HIS A 150 8.39 17.79 5.61
C HIS A 150 9.78 17.36 6.11
N ASP A 151 9.89 16.97 7.37
CA ASP A 151 11.14 16.47 7.94
C ASP A 151 11.33 14.97 7.62
N LYS A 152 12.38 14.67 6.83
CA LYS A 152 12.69 13.30 6.41
C LYS A 152 13.09 12.40 7.57
N GLN A 153 13.80 12.92 8.57
CA GLN A 153 14.23 12.13 9.72
C GLN A 153 13.03 11.77 10.60
N MET A 154 12.14 12.72 10.81
CA MET A 154 10.88 12.48 11.51
C MET A 154 10.05 11.39 10.82
N TYR A 155 9.86 11.46 9.50
CA TYR A 155 9.13 10.42 8.77
C TYR A 155 9.83 9.07 8.81
N GLN A 156 11.16 9.04 8.87
CA GLN A 156 11.90 7.78 9.06
C GLN A 156 11.62 7.17 10.44
N LEU A 157 11.58 7.97 11.50
CA LEU A 157 11.18 7.52 12.83
C LEU A 157 9.73 7.02 12.85
N LYS A 158 8.82 7.74 12.19
CA LYS A 158 7.41 7.33 12.06
C LYS A 158 7.25 6.01 11.29
N LYS A 159 8.08 5.74 10.30
CA LYS A 159 8.11 4.42 9.64
C LYS A 159 8.48 3.30 10.63
N TYR A 160 9.48 3.50 11.47
CA TYR A 160 9.85 2.52 12.49
C TYR A 160 8.76 2.37 13.57
N GLU A 161 8.11 3.46 13.95
CA GLU A 161 6.96 3.43 14.86
C GLU A 161 5.83 2.55 14.29
N PHE A 162 5.48 2.71 13.01
CA PHE A 162 4.51 1.84 12.35
C PHE A 162 4.91 0.36 12.42
N LEU A 163 6.17 0.04 12.08
CA LEU A 163 6.66 -1.33 12.12
C LEU A 163 6.65 -1.92 13.54
N TYR A 164 6.80 -1.08 14.55
CA TYR A 164 6.66 -1.48 15.94
C TYR A 164 5.19 -1.69 16.32
N LEU A 165 4.30 -0.77 15.96
CA LEU A 165 2.86 -0.84 16.25
C LEU A 165 2.22 -2.09 15.66
N ILE A 166 2.51 -2.41 14.40
CA ILE A 166 1.93 -3.61 13.79
C ILE A 166 2.37 -4.88 14.54
N GLN A 167 3.62 -4.96 14.98
CA GLN A 167 4.13 -6.09 15.76
C GLN A 167 3.62 -6.09 17.21
N ALA A 168 3.21 -4.94 17.76
CA ALA A 168 2.70 -4.83 19.11
C ALA A 168 1.22 -5.21 19.22
N TYR A 169 0.43 -4.84 18.20
CA TYR A 169 -1.03 -4.90 18.27
C TYR A 169 -1.67 -5.97 17.39
N TYR A 170 -0.91 -6.62 16.52
CA TYR A 170 -1.40 -7.77 15.74
C TYR A 170 -0.77 -9.05 16.23
N GLU A 171 -1.46 -10.17 16.01
CA GLU A 171 -0.90 -11.47 16.31
C GLU A 171 0.33 -11.74 15.42
N LYS A 172 1.25 -12.54 15.93
CA LYS A 172 2.47 -12.93 15.20
C LYS A 172 2.14 -13.50 13.82
N LYS A 173 1.09 -14.32 13.73
CA LYS A 173 0.64 -14.94 12.47
C LYS A 173 0.12 -13.91 11.48
N GLU A 174 -0.70 -12.95 11.93
CA GLU A 174 -1.21 -11.86 11.10
C GLU A 174 -0.06 -11.01 10.55
N THR A 175 0.89 -10.64 11.42
CA THR A 175 2.06 -9.86 11.04
C THR A 175 2.92 -10.59 10.00
N ILE A 176 3.23 -11.87 10.21
CA ILE A 176 4.00 -12.67 9.25
C ILE A 176 3.24 -12.80 7.92
N ARG A 177 1.94 -13.07 7.94
CA ARG A 177 1.10 -13.20 6.76
C ARG A 177 1.08 -11.90 5.97
N PHE A 178 0.88 -10.76 6.63
CA PHE A 178 0.86 -9.46 6.00
C PHE A 178 2.18 -9.13 5.30
N PHE A 179 3.32 -9.42 5.92
CA PHE A 179 4.64 -9.14 5.34
C PHE A 179 5.24 -10.30 4.53
N SER A 180 4.56 -11.41 4.42
CA SER A 180 5.08 -12.60 3.73
C SER A 180 5.55 -12.37 2.30
N PRO A 181 4.93 -11.50 1.47
CA PRO A 181 5.43 -11.22 0.13
C PRO A 181 6.86 -10.64 0.13
N ILE A 182 7.20 -9.84 1.14
CA ILE A 182 8.54 -9.28 1.29
C ILE A 182 9.52 -10.30 1.86
N ILE A 183 9.07 -11.09 2.84
CA ILE A 183 9.89 -12.09 3.55
C ILE A 183 10.34 -13.18 2.58
N ASN A 184 9.48 -13.67 1.72
CA ASN A 184 9.79 -14.70 0.73
C ASN A 184 10.86 -14.24 -0.25
N ASN A 185 10.79 -12.99 -0.70
CA ASN A 185 11.79 -12.40 -1.58
C ASN A 185 13.16 -12.29 -0.92
N MET A 186 13.22 -11.97 0.37
CA MET A 186 14.47 -11.93 1.12
C MET A 186 15.13 -13.32 1.21
N GLY A 187 14.33 -14.39 1.25
CA GLY A 187 14.85 -15.78 1.26
C GLY A 187 15.52 -16.17 -0.05
N GLU A 188 14.96 -15.80 -1.18
CA GLU A 188 15.57 -16.06 -2.50
C GLU A 188 16.83 -15.22 -2.73
N PHE A 189 16.82 -13.95 -2.36
CA PHE A 189 17.99 -13.08 -2.47
C PHE A 189 19.17 -13.61 -1.65
N LYS A 190 18.94 -14.07 -0.41
CA LYS A 190 19.96 -14.71 0.40
C LYS A 190 20.51 -15.98 -0.25
N LYS A 191 19.66 -16.84 -0.83
CA LYS A 191 20.12 -18.05 -1.56
C LYS A 191 21.06 -17.68 -2.73
N ILE A 192 20.70 -16.67 -3.50
CA ILE A 192 21.52 -16.20 -4.64
C ILE A 192 22.86 -15.63 -4.17
N VAL A 193 22.87 -14.84 -3.10
CA VAL A 193 24.11 -14.29 -2.54
C VAL A 193 25.01 -15.40 -1.97
N PHE A 194 24.46 -16.30 -1.15
CA PHE A 194 25.26 -17.39 -0.57
C PHE A 194 25.77 -18.39 -1.61
N SER A 195 25.01 -18.69 -2.67
CA SER A 195 25.48 -19.58 -3.75
C SER A 195 26.64 -19.00 -4.56
N ARG A 196 26.86 -17.69 -4.55
CA ARG A 196 27.97 -17.02 -5.23
C ARG A 196 29.24 -16.92 -4.39
N TYR A 197 29.16 -17.07 -3.08
CA TYR A 197 30.27 -16.95 -2.15
C TYR A 197 30.77 -18.30 -1.57
N THR A 198 30.13 -19.41 -1.95
CA THR A 198 30.53 -20.78 -1.56
C THR A 198 31.14 -21.56 -2.72
N LYS A 199 32.05 -20.90 -3.48
CA LYS A 199 32.94 -21.58 -4.42
C LYS A 199 34.38 -21.43 -3.95
#